data_f58fe9a19b2e3d65a207f6fb5e4bd3c2
#
_entry.id   f58fe9a19b2e3d65a207f6fb5e4bd3c2
#
_cell.length_a   1.000
_cell.length_b   1.000
_cell.length_c   1.000
_cell.angle_alpha   90.00
_cell.angle_beta   90.00
_cell.angle_gamma   90.00
#
_symmetry.space_group_name_H-M   'P 1'
#
loop_
_entity.id
_entity.type
_entity.pdbx_description
1 polymer ?
#
loop_
_entity_poly.entity_id
_entity_poly.type
_entity_poly.pdbx_seq_one_letter_code
_entity_poly.pdbx_strand_id
1 'polypeptide(L)'
;MGMPSWLENIVFYEIYPQSFLDTDGDGIGNIQGIIRKLDYIKDLGCDGIWLNPCFASPFYDAGYDVADYKKVAPRYGTNEDLKELFQKAHEKGMKVLLDLVPGHTSTEHEWFKESCKAEKNEYTDRYVWTNNIWDDFKDVGSITGSIRGFSSRNGCCAVNFFSVQPALNFGFAR
;
A
#
# COMPACT_ATOMS: atom_id res chain seq x y z
N MET A 1 15.31 19.88 10.52
CA MET A 1 15.96 18.59 10.84
C MET A 1 16.86 18.23 9.66
N GLY A 2 18.12 17.86 9.92
CA GLY A 2 19.00 17.39 8.85
C GLY A 2 18.61 16.00 8.37
N MET A 3 19.00 15.65 7.14
CA MET A 3 18.84 14.31 6.58
C MET A 3 19.65 13.31 7.44
N PRO A 4 19.11 12.14 7.78
CA PRO A 4 19.86 11.10 8.47
C PRO A 4 21.12 10.71 7.69
N SER A 5 22.26 10.59 8.36
CA SER A 5 23.56 10.31 7.71
C SER A 5 23.57 9.02 6.88
N TRP A 6 22.78 8.02 7.26
CA TRP A 6 22.68 6.77 6.52
C TRP A 6 22.01 6.92 5.14
N LEU A 7 21.28 8.03 4.88
CA LEU A 7 20.66 8.30 3.58
C LEU A 7 21.63 8.93 2.56
N GLU A 8 22.78 9.47 3.00
CA GLU A 8 23.65 10.25 2.12
C GLU A 8 24.25 9.45 0.96
N ASN A 9 24.54 8.17 1.20
CA ASN A 9 25.23 7.32 0.21
C ASN A 9 24.55 5.95 0.02
N ILE A 10 23.31 5.76 0.47
CA ILE A 10 22.64 4.47 0.36
C ILE A 10 22.18 4.21 -1.06
N VAL A 11 22.36 2.98 -1.52
CA VAL A 11 21.80 2.46 -2.76
C VAL A 11 20.69 1.49 -2.43
N PHE A 12 19.49 1.75 -2.93
CA PHE A 12 18.33 0.88 -2.72
C PHE A 12 18.15 -0.09 -3.90
N TYR A 13 17.82 -1.32 -3.55
CA TYR A 13 17.29 -2.31 -4.47
C TYR A 13 15.77 -2.35 -4.31
N GLU A 14 15.03 -1.89 -5.31
CA GLU A 14 13.57 -1.92 -5.31
C GLU A 14 13.07 -3.30 -5.69
N ILE A 15 12.13 -3.85 -4.91
CA ILE A 15 11.60 -5.20 -5.08
C ILE A 15 10.08 -5.15 -5.20
N TYR A 16 9.58 -5.66 -6.32
CA TYR A 16 8.20 -6.06 -6.47
C TYR A 16 8.06 -7.53 -6.03
N PRO A 17 7.49 -7.84 -4.85
CA PRO A 17 7.55 -9.20 -4.30
C PRO A 17 7.06 -10.27 -5.27
N GLN A 18 5.93 -10.03 -5.96
CA GLN A 18 5.30 -11.00 -6.86
C GLN A 18 6.18 -11.48 -8.01
N SER A 19 7.16 -10.69 -8.45
CA SER A 19 8.00 -10.99 -9.62
C SER A 19 9.47 -11.25 -9.28
N PHE A 20 9.82 -11.33 -7.98
CA PHE A 20 11.22 -11.43 -7.58
C PHE A 20 11.72 -12.88 -7.49
N LEU A 21 11.23 -13.66 -6.54
CA LEU A 21 11.59 -15.08 -6.41
C LEU A 21 10.45 -15.85 -5.74
N ASP A 22 9.91 -16.81 -6.47
CA ASP A 22 8.98 -17.81 -5.99
C ASP A 22 9.74 -18.92 -5.26
N THR A 23 9.35 -19.26 -4.03
CA THR A 23 10.00 -20.32 -3.23
C THR A 23 9.13 -21.54 -2.98
N ASP A 24 7.86 -21.49 -3.33
CA ASP A 24 6.86 -22.54 -3.08
C ASP A 24 6.24 -23.11 -4.37
N GLY A 25 6.54 -22.49 -5.52
CA GLY A 25 6.18 -23.02 -6.83
C GLY A 25 4.75 -22.64 -7.29
N ASP A 26 4.16 -21.59 -6.71
CA ASP A 26 2.82 -21.13 -7.08
C ASP A 26 2.83 -20.12 -8.24
N GLY A 27 4.02 -19.73 -8.71
CA GLY A 27 4.21 -18.75 -9.78
C GLY A 27 4.29 -17.31 -9.28
N ILE A 28 4.26 -17.06 -7.97
CA ILE A 28 4.28 -15.74 -7.36
C ILE A 28 5.50 -15.65 -6.43
N GLY A 29 6.32 -14.63 -6.60
CA GLY A 29 7.43 -14.35 -5.69
C GLY A 29 6.90 -13.98 -4.29
N ASN A 30 7.69 -14.29 -3.27
CA ASN A 30 7.29 -14.14 -1.87
C ASN A 30 8.42 -13.59 -0.99
N ILE A 31 8.11 -13.27 0.28
CA ILE A 31 9.06 -12.69 1.24
C ILE A 31 10.22 -13.65 1.53
N GLN A 32 9.98 -14.95 1.60
CA GLN A 32 11.03 -15.93 1.76
C GLN A 32 12.01 -15.94 0.57
N GLY A 33 11.54 -15.65 -0.63
CA GLY A 33 12.39 -15.45 -1.80
C GLY A 33 13.31 -14.24 -1.65
N ILE A 34 12.82 -13.16 -1.08
CA ILE A 34 13.63 -11.96 -0.80
C ILE A 34 14.69 -12.28 0.24
N ILE A 35 14.33 -12.97 1.33
CA ILE A 35 15.26 -13.38 2.39
C ILE A 35 16.41 -14.23 1.80
N ARG A 36 16.09 -15.20 0.93
CA ARG A 36 17.10 -16.06 0.27
C ARG A 36 18.08 -15.29 -0.64
N LYS A 37 17.70 -14.08 -1.08
CA LYS A 37 18.49 -13.26 -2.00
C LYS A 37 19.17 -12.05 -1.36
N LEU A 38 19.15 -11.92 -0.04
CA LEU A 38 19.79 -10.80 0.66
C LEU A 38 21.29 -10.70 0.36
N ASP A 39 22.02 -11.82 0.31
CA ASP A 39 23.43 -11.81 -0.02
C ASP A 39 23.68 -11.33 -1.45
N TYR A 40 22.90 -11.81 -2.41
CA TYR A 40 22.96 -11.34 -3.79
C TYR A 40 22.75 -9.82 -3.89
N ILE A 41 21.76 -9.27 -3.18
CA ILE A 41 21.47 -7.82 -3.19
C ILE A 41 22.65 -7.07 -2.55
N LYS A 42 23.19 -7.57 -1.47
CA LYS A 42 24.36 -6.98 -0.80
C LYS A 42 25.60 -7.00 -1.68
N ASP A 43 25.86 -8.10 -2.36
CA ASP A 43 27.01 -8.28 -3.27
C ASP A 43 26.95 -7.35 -4.49
N LEU A 44 25.73 -6.91 -4.88
CA LEU A 44 25.55 -5.86 -5.89
C LEU A 44 25.95 -4.46 -5.40
N GLY A 45 26.25 -4.31 -4.11
CA GLY A 45 26.58 -3.00 -3.51
C GLY A 45 25.37 -2.23 -3.01
N CYS A 46 24.22 -2.87 -2.86
CA CYS A 46 23.02 -2.22 -2.31
C CYS A 46 22.99 -2.35 -0.78
N ASP A 47 22.70 -1.24 -0.11
CA ASP A 47 22.64 -1.13 1.35
C ASP A 47 21.22 -1.01 1.88
N GLY A 48 20.24 -0.97 1.01
CA GLY A 48 18.84 -0.91 1.35
C GLY A 48 17.94 -1.66 0.38
N ILE A 49 16.79 -2.06 0.88
CA ILE A 49 15.71 -2.65 0.11
C ILE A 49 14.49 -1.74 0.20
N TRP A 50 13.86 -1.49 -0.92
CA TRP A 50 12.55 -0.87 -0.99
C TRP A 50 11.54 -1.88 -1.50
N LEU A 51 10.59 -2.27 -0.63
CA LEU A 51 9.51 -3.16 -1.03
C LEU A 51 8.32 -2.37 -1.57
N ASN A 52 7.89 -2.68 -2.79
CA ASN A 52 6.58 -2.31 -3.29
C ASN A 52 5.49 -2.94 -2.40
N PRO A 53 4.22 -2.45 -2.47
CA PRO A 53 3.21 -2.83 -1.50
C PRO A 53 3.08 -4.34 -1.31
N CYS A 54 3.24 -4.79 -0.07
CA CYS A 54 3.17 -6.21 0.32
C CYS A 54 2.01 -6.53 1.28
N PHE A 55 1.16 -5.53 1.56
CA PHE A 55 0.04 -5.68 2.47
C PHE A 55 -1.17 -6.35 1.83
N ALA A 56 -2.13 -6.78 2.66
CA ALA A 56 -3.36 -7.40 2.22
C ALA A 56 -4.11 -6.49 1.23
N SER A 57 -4.42 -7.03 0.07
CA SER A 57 -5.03 -6.34 -1.06
C SER A 57 -5.84 -7.34 -1.89
N PRO A 58 -6.93 -6.93 -2.57
CA PRO A 58 -7.54 -7.72 -3.61
C PRO A 58 -6.72 -7.75 -4.92
N PHE A 59 -5.64 -6.95 -5.00
CA PHE A 59 -4.71 -6.89 -6.13
C PHE A 59 -5.33 -6.43 -7.46
N TYR A 60 -6.32 -5.54 -7.40
CA TYR A 60 -6.84 -4.87 -8.61
C TYR A 60 -5.81 -3.88 -9.19
N ASP A 61 -4.94 -3.34 -8.34
CA ASP A 61 -3.82 -2.48 -8.70
C ASP A 61 -2.53 -2.98 -8.06
N ALA A 62 -2.24 -4.25 -8.28
CA ALA A 62 -0.96 -4.90 -7.95
C ALA A 62 -0.48 -4.69 -6.50
N GLY A 63 -1.40 -4.46 -5.56
CA GLY A 63 -1.12 -4.24 -4.13
C GLY A 63 -1.23 -2.78 -3.69
N TYR A 64 -1.33 -1.82 -4.62
CA TYR A 64 -1.56 -0.41 -4.27
C TYR A 64 -2.98 -0.14 -3.78
N ASP A 65 -3.92 -1.02 -4.03
CA ASP A 65 -5.28 -1.02 -3.46
C ASP A 65 -5.29 -1.79 -2.12
N VAL A 66 -4.71 -1.17 -1.08
CA VAL A 66 -4.51 -1.79 0.24
C VAL A 66 -5.83 -1.97 0.97
N ALA A 67 -6.11 -3.20 1.41
CA ALA A 67 -7.28 -3.55 2.21
C ALA A 67 -7.01 -3.63 3.72
N ASP A 68 -5.76 -3.91 4.11
CA ASP A 68 -5.32 -3.93 5.51
C ASP A 68 -3.82 -3.62 5.60
N TYR A 69 -3.45 -2.47 6.18
CA TYR A 69 -2.07 -2.04 6.34
C TYR A 69 -1.29 -2.79 7.44
N LYS A 70 -1.96 -3.59 8.25
CA LYS A 70 -1.36 -4.30 9.39
C LYS A 70 -1.08 -5.76 9.11
N LYS A 71 -1.45 -6.23 7.92
CA LYS A 71 -1.37 -7.63 7.54
C LYS A 71 -0.67 -7.79 6.21
N VAL A 72 0.36 -8.62 6.17
CA VAL A 72 0.99 -9.05 4.93
C VAL A 72 -0.01 -9.81 4.07
N ALA A 73 0.03 -9.60 2.76
CA ALA A 73 -0.82 -10.36 1.83
C ALA A 73 -0.48 -11.85 1.90
N PRO A 74 -1.47 -12.73 2.07
CA PRO A 74 -1.21 -14.17 2.22
C PRO A 74 -0.40 -14.79 1.07
N ARG A 75 -0.51 -14.24 -0.13
CA ARG A 75 0.29 -14.67 -1.31
C ARG A 75 1.78 -14.40 -1.18
N TYR A 76 2.18 -13.47 -0.30
CA TYR A 76 3.59 -13.11 -0.07
C TYR A 76 4.16 -13.71 1.20
N GLY A 77 3.31 -14.29 2.06
CA GLY A 77 3.70 -14.86 3.34
C GLY A 77 2.91 -14.29 4.51
N THR A 78 3.57 -14.17 5.64
CA THR A 78 3.00 -13.76 6.92
C THR A 78 3.67 -12.50 7.48
N ASN A 79 3.10 -11.94 8.55
CA ASN A 79 3.76 -10.86 9.29
C ASN A 79 5.08 -11.31 9.93
N GLU A 80 5.17 -12.58 10.29
CA GLU A 80 6.37 -13.21 10.85
C GLU A 80 7.48 -13.28 9.79
N ASP A 81 7.15 -13.65 8.54
CA ASP A 81 8.10 -13.61 7.43
C ASP A 81 8.64 -12.19 7.18
N LEU A 82 7.77 -11.18 7.27
CA LEU A 82 8.20 -9.78 7.13
C LEU A 82 9.12 -9.34 8.27
N LYS A 83 8.85 -9.77 9.51
CA LYS A 83 9.75 -9.52 10.65
C LYS A 83 11.09 -10.22 10.45
N GLU A 84 11.09 -11.46 9.97
CA GLU A 84 12.30 -12.21 9.65
C GLU A 84 13.13 -11.48 8.58
N LEU A 85 12.48 -10.98 7.53
CA LEU A 85 13.15 -10.18 6.51
C LEU A 85 13.85 -8.96 7.11
N PHE A 86 13.17 -8.20 7.98
CA PHE A 86 13.79 -7.06 8.67
C PHE A 86 15.00 -7.48 9.49
N GLN A 87 14.87 -8.53 10.29
CA GLN A 87 15.95 -9.03 11.12
C GLN A 87 17.16 -9.44 10.25
N LYS A 88 16.96 -10.27 9.25
CA LYS A 88 18.01 -10.80 8.36
C LYS A 88 18.70 -9.68 7.57
N ALA A 89 17.95 -8.69 7.09
CA ALA A 89 18.50 -7.54 6.40
C ALA A 89 19.35 -6.68 7.36
N HIS A 90 18.87 -6.42 8.57
CA HIS A 90 19.61 -5.67 9.59
C HIS A 90 20.89 -6.38 10.04
N GLU A 91 20.88 -7.68 10.19
CA GLU A 91 22.08 -8.49 10.48
C GLU A 91 23.17 -8.30 9.41
N LYS A 92 22.77 -8.01 8.16
CA LYS A 92 23.68 -7.70 7.04
C LYS A 92 23.98 -6.19 6.88
N GLY A 93 23.53 -5.37 7.82
CA GLY A 93 23.70 -3.90 7.78
C GLY A 93 22.84 -3.21 6.73
N MET A 94 21.84 -3.90 6.18
CA MET A 94 20.92 -3.35 5.18
C MET A 94 19.71 -2.68 5.83
N LYS A 95 19.18 -1.62 5.20
CA LYS A 95 17.92 -0.97 5.57
C LYS A 95 16.76 -1.55 4.77
N VAL A 96 15.57 -1.59 5.36
CA VAL A 96 14.36 -2.00 4.65
C VAL A 96 13.33 -0.89 4.74
N LEU A 97 12.85 -0.42 3.59
CA LEU A 97 11.73 0.50 3.46
C LEU A 97 10.53 -0.26 2.90
N LEU A 98 9.37 0.04 3.43
CA LEU A 98 8.09 -0.40 2.87
C LEU A 98 7.46 0.75 2.11
N ASP A 99 6.82 0.42 1.00
CA ASP A 99 6.01 1.38 0.28
C ASP A 99 4.80 1.81 1.13
N LEU A 100 4.56 3.10 1.22
CA LEU A 100 3.45 3.67 1.95
C LEU A 100 2.43 4.25 0.95
N VAL A 101 1.22 3.73 0.98
CA VAL A 101 0.10 4.18 0.12
C VAL A 101 -0.89 5.00 0.97
N PRO A 102 -0.63 6.30 1.22
CA PRO A 102 -1.44 7.06 2.17
C PRO A 102 -2.63 7.79 1.53
N GLY A 103 -2.65 7.92 0.20
CA GLY A 103 -3.64 8.77 -0.50
C GLY A 103 -5.03 8.14 -0.64
N HIS A 104 -5.11 6.82 -0.58
CA HIS A 104 -6.34 6.06 -0.76
C HIS A 104 -6.23 4.69 -0.09
N THR A 105 -7.34 3.97 -0.05
CA THR A 105 -7.37 2.54 0.29
C THR A 105 -8.03 1.75 -0.83
N SER A 106 -8.08 0.42 -0.69
CA SER A 106 -9.00 -0.39 -1.48
C SER A 106 -10.46 -0.10 -1.08
N THR A 107 -11.40 -0.32 -1.99
CA THR A 107 -12.83 -0.42 -1.66
C THR A 107 -13.10 -1.59 -0.70
N GLU A 108 -12.19 -2.57 -0.63
CA GLU A 108 -12.28 -3.70 0.29
C GLU A 108 -11.78 -3.39 1.71
N HIS A 109 -11.18 -2.21 1.94
CA HIS A 109 -10.74 -1.79 3.27
C HIS A 109 -11.93 -1.59 4.20
N GLU A 110 -11.81 -2.07 5.43
CA GLU A 110 -12.89 -1.97 6.43
C GLU A 110 -13.35 -0.53 6.66
N TRP A 111 -12.43 0.42 6.72
CA TRP A 111 -12.77 1.85 6.85
C TRP A 111 -13.69 2.33 5.73
N PHE A 112 -13.47 1.89 4.49
CA PHE A 112 -14.30 2.29 3.37
C PHE A 112 -15.68 1.61 3.45
N LYS A 113 -15.74 0.32 3.76
CA LYS A 113 -17.00 -0.40 3.95
C LYS A 113 -17.86 0.24 5.04
N GLU A 114 -17.24 0.63 6.15
CA GLU A 114 -17.93 1.36 7.22
C GLU A 114 -18.35 2.78 6.79
N SER A 115 -17.49 3.50 6.07
CA SER A 115 -17.79 4.83 5.53
C SER A 115 -18.95 4.82 4.53
N CYS A 116 -19.18 3.72 3.82
CA CYS A 116 -20.30 3.56 2.88
C CYS A 116 -21.67 3.37 3.55
N LYS A 117 -21.74 3.11 4.85
CA LYS A 117 -23.02 2.92 5.56
C LYS A 117 -23.83 4.21 5.56
N ALA A 118 -25.17 4.07 5.45
CA ALA A 118 -26.09 5.23 5.47
C ALA A 118 -26.07 5.95 6.83
N GLU A 119 -25.92 5.20 7.91
CA GLU A 119 -25.81 5.77 9.26
C GLU A 119 -24.43 6.33 9.50
N LYS A 120 -24.39 7.55 10.05
CA LYS A 120 -23.13 8.23 10.39
C LYS A 120 -22.38 7.46 11.48
N ASN A 121 -21.10 7.20 11.24
CA ASN A 121 -20.19 6.52 12.17
C ASN A 121 -18.80 7.19 12.16
N GLU A 122 -17.87 6.69 12.93
CA GLU A 122 -16.51 7.26 13.06
C GLU A 122 -15.68 7.23 11.76
N TYR A 123 -16.07 6.41 10.79
CA TYR A 123 -15.39 6.28 9.50
C TYR A 123 -16.00 7.14 8.39
N THR A 124 -17.19 7.73 8.65
CA THR A 124 -17.99 8.44 7.64
C THR A 124 -17.18 9.50 6.89
N ASP A 125 -16.38 10.28 7.61
CA ASP A 125 -15.67 11.43 7.06
C ASP A 125 -14.18 11.12 6.77
N ARG A 126 -13.77 9.84 6.83
CA ARG A 126 -12.40 9.41 6.48
C ARG A 126 -12.11 9.46 4.99
N TYR A 127 -13.15 9.47 4.17
CA TYR A 127 -13.05 9.58 2.72
C TYR A 127 -13.72 10.86 2.23
N VAL A 128 -13.35 11.28 1.02
CA VAL A 128 -13.87 12.49 0.41
C VAL A 128 -15.19 12.18 -0.25
N TRP A 129 -16.29 12.58 0.36
CA TRP A 129 -17.66 12.37 -0.13
C TRP A 129 -18.30 13.65 -0.65
N THR A 130 -19.15 13.51 -1.66
CA THR A 130 -20.04 14.55 -2.17
C THR A 130 -21.41 13.99 -2.51
N ASN A 131 -22.42 14.83 -2.50
CA ASN A 131 -23.76 14.52 -3.01
C ASN A 131 -23.97 14.98 -4.47
N ASN A 132 -22.95 15.59 -5.07
CA ASN A 132 -23.00 16.11 -6.42
C ASN A 132 -22.03 15.35 -7.32
N ILE A 133 -22.55 14.60 -8.28
CA ILE A 133 -21.74 13.84 -9.24
C ILE A 133 -20.94 14.72 -10.21
N TRP A 134 -21.27 16.00 -10.27
CA TRP A 134 -20.61 16.99 -11.13
C TRP A 134 -19.52 17.78 -10.40
N ASP A 135 -19.29 17.51 -9.11
CA ASP A 135 -18.16 18.11 -8.40
C ASP A 135 -16.85 17.68 -9.04
N ASP A 136 -16.02 18.65 -9.34
CA ASP A 136 -14.68 18.44 -9.86
C ASP A 136 -13.68 18.52 -8.71
N PHE A 137 -13.22 17.37 -8.25
CA PHE A 137 -12.14 17.29 -7.26
C PHE A 137 -10.78 17.46 -7.95
N LYS A 138 -10.48 18.68 -8.39
CA LYS A 138 -9.27 19.00 -9.17
C LYS A 138 -7.97 18.59 -8.51
N ASP A 139 -7.97 18.50 -7.18
CA ASP A 139 -6.79 18.19 -6.39
C ASP A 139 -6.65 16.68 -6.10
N VAL A 140 -7.61 15.86 -6.50
CA VAL A 140 -7.56 14.40 -6.38
C VAL A 140 -7.18 13.82 -7.72
N GLY A 141 -5.90 13.59 -7.93
CA GLY A 141 -5.40 13.01 -9.19
C GLY A 141 -6.06 11.66 -9.47
N SER A 142 -6.89 11.59 -10.50
CA SER A 142 -7.53 10.35 -10.93
C SER A 142 -7.30 10.12 -12.43
N ILE A 143 -6.98 8.88 -12.79
CA ILE A 143 -6.81 8.46 -14.17
C ILE A 143 -8.16 8.18 -14.83
N THR A 144 -9.15 7.71 -14.05
CA THR A 144 -10.42 7.19 -14.57
C THR A 144 -11.63 8.07 -14.24
N GLY A 145 -11.41 9.21 -13.62
CA GLY A 145 -12.44 10.10 -13.14
C GLY A 145 -12.39 10.29 -11.63
N SER A 146 -12.78 11.48 -11.19
CA SER A 146 -12.59 11.90 -9.80
C SER A 146 -13.67 11.38 -8.85
N ILE A 147 -14.76 10.82 -9.37
CA ILE A 147 -15.97 10.53 -8.59
C ILE A 147 -16.54 9.16 -8.93
N ARG A 148 -17.00 8.47 -7.90
CA ARG A 148 -17.77 7.23 -8.01
C ARG A 148 -18.98 7.25 -7.09
N GLY A 149 -20.13 6.86 -7.65
CA GLY A 149 -21.36 6.68 -6.88
C GLY A 149 -21.35 5.35 -6.12
N PHE A 150 -21.83 5.38 -4.89
CA PHE A 150 -22.00 4.19 -4.05
C PHE A 150 -23.42 4.18 -3.49
N SER A 151 -24.21 3.18 -3.90
CA SER A 151 -25.65 3.11 -3.62
C SER A 151 -25.99 2.93 -2.14
N SER A 152 -25.12 2.28 -1.37
CA SER A 152 -25.33 2.04 0.06
C SER A 152 -25.38 3.32 0.88
N ARG A 153 -24.72 4.39 0.42
CA ARG A 153 -24.71 5.70 1.07
C ARG A 153 -25.53 6.77 0.34
N ASN A 154 -25.98 6.51 -0.89
CA ASN A 154 -26.56 7.53 -1.77
C ASN A 154 -25.62 8.73 -2.01
N GLY A 155 -24.33 8.49 -2.08
CA GLY A 155 -23.30 9.51 -2.24
C GLY A 155 -22.26 9.12 -3.28
N CYS A 156 -21.43 10.09 -3.64
CA CYS A 156 -20.29 9.90 -4.52
C CYS A 156 -19.00 10.10 -3.74
N CYS A 157 -18.03 9.23 -3.95
CA CYS A 157 -16.70 9.32 -3.34
C CYS A 157 -15.66 9.70 -4.39
N ALA A 158 -14.75 10.59 -4.04
CA ALA A 158 -13.58 10.83 -4.82
C ALA A 158 -12.71 9.56 -4.88
N VAL A 159 -12.09 9.34 -6.03
CA VAL A 159 -11.16 8.22 -6.23
C VAL A 159 -9.84 8.74 -6.78
N ASN A 160 -8.74 8.07 -6.46
CA ASN A 160 -7.43 8.46 -6.96
C ASN A 160 -7.18 7.85 -8.36
N PHE A 161 -6.36 6.81 -8.46
CA PHE A 161 -5.94 6.27 -9.77
C PHE A 161 -7.03 5.44 -10.43
N PHE A 162 -7.68 4.56 -9.67
CA PHE A 162 -8.71 3.65 -10.18
C PHE A 162 -10.00 3.72 -9.35
N SER A 163 -11.09 3.28 -9.95
CA SER A 163 -12.42 3.29 -9.30
C SER A 163 -12.50 2.46 -8.00
N VAL A 164 -11.53 1.60 -7.76
CA VAL A 164 -11.41 0.76 -6.57
C VAL A 164 -10.54 1.41 -5.49
N GLN A 165 -10.10 2.66 -5.69
CA GLN A 165 -9.19 3.38 -4.80
C GLN A 165 -9.80 4.67 -4.27
N PRO A 166 -10.77 4.58 -3.34
CA PRO A 166 -11.42 5.76 -2.75
C PRO A 166 -10.41 6.62 -1.99
N ALA A 167 -10.48 7.92 -2.23
CA ALA A 167 -9.54 8.91 -1.69
C ALA A 167 -9.77 9.16 -0.21
N LEU A 168 -8.70 9.11 0.58
CA LEU A 168 -8.72 9.48 1.99
C LEU A 168 -8.83 10.99 2.18
N ASN A 169 -9.58 11.40 3.19
CA ASN A 169 -9.85 12.81 3.51
C ASN A 169 -8.80 13.35 4.50
N PHE A 170 -7.75 13.98 4.00
CA PHE A 170 -6.74 14.66 4.83
C PHE A 170 -7.17 16.02 5.36
N GLY A 171 -8.27 16.60 4.84
CA GLY A 171 -8.83 17.84 5.33
C GLY A 171 -9.68 17.67 6.59
N PHE A 172 -9.93 16.43 7.02
CA PHE A 172 -10.71 16.14 8.22
C PHE A 172 -9.78 16.16 9.45
N ALA A 173 -9.66 17.33 10.06
CA ALA A 173 -9.01 17.46 11.37
C ALA A 173 -9.99 17.05 12.47
N ARG A 174 -9.62 16.07 13.27
CA ARG A 174 -10.28 15.77 14.55
C ARG A 174 -9.65 16.55 15.68
#